data_3a43ef91eae7df1a6e04fbf7e3c1759c
#
_entry.id   3a43ef91eae7df1a6e04fbf7e3c1759c
#
_cell.length_a   1.000
_cell.length_b   1.000
_cell.length_c   1.000
_cell.angle_alpha   90.00
_cell.angle_beta   90.00
_cell.angle_gamma   90.00
#
_symmetry.space_group_name_H-M   'P 1'
#
loop_
_entity.id
_entity.type
_entity.pdbx_description
1 polymer ?
#
loop_
_entity_poly.entity_id
_entity_poly.type
_entity_poly.pdbx_seq_one_letter_code
_entity_poly.pdbx_strand_id
1 'polypeptide(L)'
;MDTSIFDTYWADRQPDRSDMADFWTRRASSFNAHGNEPDSSAYRQALVAKIAKRAGIDGQSAVLDVGCGPGRHALDFAQVAGYVDGCDIAPGMIECASANAAEASVGNASFRVLDWAAADLEELGWKKRFNLVFASRTPAIYDRSTLNKMTEASAGYCCLLTQVTGDNSVRRALAPIAGEDRRDEMRRRGLYCAFNILWLQGYYPEVEYLERSWDSECALDEAILMYTRHFNNSGQLTEEQQTAIADRLRHMSNNGVIREQGQSRVALLFWSART
;
A
#
# COMPACT_ATOMS: atom_id res chain seq x y z
N MET A 1 -25.57 13.15 -9.06
CA MET A 1 -25.48 13.46 -7.63
C MET A 1 -24.17 14.22 -7.41
N ASP A 2 -24.18 15.27 -6.56
CA ASP A 2 -22.94 16.02 -6.27
C ASP A 2 -22.04 15.15 -5.38
N THR A 3 -20.84 14.87 -5.86
CA THR A 3 -19.83 14.07 -5.16
C THR A 3 -18.73 14.95 -4.53
N SER A 4 -18.86 16.28 -4.61
CA SER A 4 -17.84 17.24 -4.13
C SER A 4 -17.59 17.16 -2.62
N ILE A 5 -18.59 16.73 -1.86
CA ILE A 5 -18.44 16.49 -0.42
C ILE A 5 -17.32 15.48 -0.10
N PHE A 6 -17.15 14.48 -0.97
CA PHE A 6 -16.10 13.47 -0.76
C PHE A 6 -14.71 14.01 -1.09
N ASP A 7 -14.58 15.00 -1.96
CA ASP A 7 -13.30 15.65 -2.25
C ASP A 7 -12.79 16.37 -1.00
N THR A 8 -13.67 17.14 -0.34
CA THR A 8 -13.33 17.84 0.91
C THR A 8 -13.09 16.85 2.06
N TYR A 9 -13.90 15.79 2.14
CA TYR A 9 -13.81 14.82 3.22
C TYR A 9 -12.60 13.89 3.08
N TRP A 10 -12.19 13.56 1.83
CA TRP A 10 -11.01 12.71 1.58
C TRP A 10 -9.71 13.50 1.60
N ALA A 11 -9.76 14.80 1.27
CA ALA A 11 -8.58 15.67 1.21
C ALA A 11 -7.97 15.86 2.59
N ASP A 12 -7.21 14.89 3.05
CA ASP A 12 -6.17 15.12 4.04
C ASP A 12 -4.97 15.77 3.34
N ARG A 13 -4.14 16.50 4.11
CA ARG A 13 -2.92 17.15 3.62
C ARG A 13 -2.26 16.29 2.55
N GLN A 14 -2.26 16.78 1.31
CA GLN A 14 -1.45 16.17 0.27
C GLN A 14 0.01 16.29 0.71
N PRO A 15 0.73 15.20 0.96
CA PRO A 15 2.14 15.28 1.27
C PRO A 15 2.86 15.89 0.05
N ASP A 16 3.93 16.63 0.30
CA ASP A 16 4.81 17.09 -0.77
C ASP A 16 5.32 15.85 -1.52
N ARG A 17 5.11 15.84 -2.84
CA ARG A 17 5.43 14.68 -3.69
C ARG A 17 6.93 14.44 -3.78
N SER A 18 7.73 15.49 -3.76
CA SER A 18 9.19 15.39 -3.73
C SER A 18 9.66 14.75 -2.43
N ASP A 19 9.13 15.22 -1.29
CA ASP A 19 9.43 14.66 0.02
C ASP A 19 9.01 13.18 0.11
N MET A 20 7.89 12.81 -0.53
CA MET A 20 7.43 11.41 -0.60
C MET A 20 8.36 10.53 -1.42
N ALA A 21 8.79 10.98 -2.61
CA ALA A 21 9.71 10.25 -3.46
C ALA A 21 11.04 9.99 -2.73
N ASP A 22 11.59 11.01 -2.09
CA ASP A 22 12.83 10.92 -1.31
C ASP A 22 12.68 10.04 -0.07
N PHE A 23 11.55 10.16 0.64
CA PHE A 23 11.26 9.34 1.82
C PHE A 23 11.25 7.84 1.46
N TRP A 24 10.49 7.46 0.42
CA TRP A 24 10.37 6.08 0.01
C TRP A 24 11.64 5.54 -0.65
N THR A 25 12.39 6.39 -1.39
CA THR A 25 13.71 6.02 -1.94
C THR A 25 14.67 5.62 -0.84
N ARG A 26 14.78 6.43 0.23
CA ARG A 26 15.67 6.12 1.37
C ARG A 26 15.25 4.83 2.11
N ARG A 27 14.00 4.44 2.04
CA ARG A 27 13.47 3.24 2.71
C ARG A 27 13.42 1.99 1.84
N ALA A 28 13.71 2.11 0.56
CA ALA A 28 13.47 1.04 -0.41
C ALA A 28 14.15 -0.28 0.00
N SER A 29 15.44 -0.26 0.36
CA SER A 29 16.18 -1.47 0.73
C SER A 29 15.63 -2.14 1.98
N SER A 30 15.38 -1.38 3.06
CA SER A 30 14.82 -1.93 4.29
C SER A 30 13.39 -2.44 4.08
N PHE A 31 12.57 -1.71 3.33
CA PHE A 31 11.22 -2.14 2.99
C PHE A 31 11.23 -3.40 2.13
N ASN A 32 12.20 -3.52 1.21
CA ASN A 32 12.37 -4.72 0.38
C ASN A 32 12.79 -5.94 1.21
N ALA A 33 13.68 -5.81 2.19
CA ALA A 33 14.12 -6.91 3.04
C ALA A 33 12.96 -7.50 3.86
N HIS A 34 12.15 -6.67 4.54
CA HIS A 34 11.07 -7.11 5.44
C HIS A 34 9.88 -7.82 4.75
N GLY A 35 9.71 -7.69 3.45
CA GLY A 35 8.57 -8.28 2.75
C GLY A 35 8.86 -9.63 2.09
N ASN A 36 10.07 -10.15 2.23
CA ASN A 36 10.49 -11.42 1.65
C ASN A 36 10.37 -12.60 2.65
N GLU A 37 9.84 -12.37 3.84
CA GLU A 37 9.55 -13.45 4.79
C GLU A 37 8.56 -14.46 4.20
N PRO A 38 8.76 -15.80 4.42
CA PRO A 38 7.98 -16.85 3.79
C PRO A 38 6.46 -16.70 3.97
N ASP A 39 6.00 -16.41 5.19
CA ASP A 39 4.56 -16.26 5.51
C ASP A 39 3.94 -15.05 4.82
N SER A 40 4.71 -13.96 4.69
CA SER A 40 4.27 -12.75 3.98
C SER A 40 4.19 -13.00 2.47
N SER A 41 5.10 -13.81 1.94
CA SER A 41 5.11 -14.19 0.53
C SER A 41 3.94 -15.10 0.18
N ALA A 42 3.69 -16.15 0.96
CA ALA A 42 2.58 -17.07 0.75
C ALA A 42 1.20 -16.36 0.80
N TYR A 43 1.01 -15.49 1.79
CA TYR A 43 -0.20 -14.67 1.89
C TYR A 43 -0.40 -13.78 0.67
N ARG A 44 0.66 -13.09 0.22
CA ARG A 44 0.61 -12.19 -0.96
C ARG A 44 0.28 -12.98 -2.23
N GLN A 45 0.92 -14.11 -2.45
CA GLN A 45 0.65 -14.98 -3.61
C GLN A 45 -0.79 -15.49 -3.62
N ALA A 46 -1.31 -15.95 -2.48
CA ALA A 46 -2.70 -16.37 -2.37
C ALA A 46 -3.68 -15.23 -2.67
N LEU A 47 -3.40 -14.02 -2.21
CA LEU A 47 -4.18 -12.82 -2.49
C LEU A 47 -4.16 -12.47 -3.98
N VAL A 48 -2.98 -12.45 -4.60
CA VAL A 48 -2.84 -12.19 -6.04
C VAL A 48 -3.57 -13.25 -6.86
N ALA A 49 -3.44 -14.53 -6.53
CA ALA A 49 -4.16 -15.60 -7.22
C ALA A 49 -5.70 -15.44 -7.12
N LYS A 50 -6.20 -15.03 -5.96
CA LYS A 50 -7.62 -14.73 -5.75
C LYS A 50 -8.09 -13.57 -6.62
N ILE A 51 -7.35 -12.46 -6.65
CA ILE A 51 -7.68 -11.27 -7.44
C ILE A 51 -7.60 -11.61 -8.94
N ALA A 52 -6.55 -12.28 -9.38
CA ALA A 52 -6.35 -12.68 -10.76
C ALA A 52 -7.50 -13.57 -11.26
N LYS A 53 -7.87 -14.59 -10.46
CA LYS A 53 -9.02 -15.45 -10.77
C LYS A 53 -10.33 -14.67 -10.90
N ARG A 54 -10.57 -13.73 -9.97
CA ARG A 54 -11.77 -12.90 -9.97
C ARG A 54 -11.84 -11.97 -11.17
N ALA A 55 -10.70 -11.38 -11.58
CA ALA A 55 -10.59 -10.49 -12.73
C ALA A 55 -10.49 -11.24 -14.07
N GLY A 56 -10.37 -12.57 -14.06
CA GLY A 56 -10.17 -13.38 -15.27
C GLY A 56 -8.82 -13.14 -15.92
N ILE A 57 -7.76 -12.90 -15.12
CA ILE A 57 -6.41 -12.67 -15.61
C ILE A 57 -5.78 -13.98 -16.05
N ASP A 58 -5.21 -13.95 -17.25
CA ASP A 58 -4.54 -15.07 -17.92
C ASP A 58 -3.28 -14.62 -18.68
N GLY A 59 -2.62 -15.54 -19.38
CA GLY A 59 -1.40 -15.28 -20.16
C GLY A 59 -1.55 -14.30 -21.35
N GLN A 60 -2.75 -13.78 -21.62
CA GLN A 60 -3.01 -12.73 -22.62
C GLN A 60 -3.32 -11.38 -21.96
N SER A 61 -3.47 -11.37 -20.65
CA SER A 61 -3.91 -10.19 -19.89
C SER A 61 -2.73 -9.26 -19.57
N ALA A 62 -3.01 -7.96 -19.58
CA ALA A 62 -2.11 -6.92 -19.09
C ALA A 62 -2.58 -6.41 -17.71
N VAL A 63 -1.66 -6.27 -16.77
CA VAL A 63 -1.91 -5.75 -15.40
C VAL A 63 -1.08 -4.51 -15.15
N LEU A 64 -1.66 -3.51 -14.48
CA LEU A 64 -0.95 -2.33 -13.97
C LEU A 64 -0.94 -2.37 -12.44
N ASP A 65 0.25 -2.27 -11.83
CA ASP A 65 0.45 -2.13 -10.39
C ASP A 65 0.83 -0.67 -10.06
N VAL A 66 -0.09 0.09 -9.48
CA VAL A 66 0.07 1.51 -9.17
C VAL A 66 0.63 1.67 -7.77
N GLY A 67 1.77 2.36 -7.64
CA GLY A 67 2.52 2.44 -6.39
C GLY A 67 3.09 1.07 -6.02
N CYS A 68 3.74 0.43 -6.98
CA CYS A 68 4.17 -0.97 -6.91
C CYS A 68 5.27 -1.23 -5.87
N GLY A 69 5.91 -0.16 -5.34
CA GLY A 69 7.05 -0.30 -4.44
C GLY A 69 8.15 -1.17 -5.05
N PRO A 70 8.70 -2.16 -4.31
CA PRO A 70 9.73 -3.06 -4.82
C PRO A 70 9.19 -4.17 -5.75
N GLY A 71 7.98 -4.01 -6.32
CA GLY A 71 7.43 -4.83 -7.38
C GLY A 71 6.86 -6.19 -6.98
N ARG A 72 6.67 -6.48 -5.69
CA ARG A 72 6.33 -7.82 -5.23
C ARG A 72 4.99 -8.34 -5.75
N HIS A 73 3.93 -7.51 -5.72
CA HIS A 73 2.63 -7.90 -6.30
C HIS A 73 2.72 -8.01 -7.81
N ALA A 74 3.44 -7.09 -8.46
CA ALA A 74 3.67 -7.12 -9.89
C ALA A 74 4.34 -8.44 -10.33
N LEU A 75 5.37 -8.90 -9.59
CA LEU A 75 6.05 -10.17 -9.87
C LEU A 75 5.15 -11.39 -9.63
N ASP A 76 4.30 -11.35 -8.60
CA ASP A 76 3.31 -12.41 -8.39
C ASP A 76 2.24 -12.41 -9.50
N PHE A 77 1.77 -11.24 -9.96
CA PHE A 77 0.88 -11.16 -11.13
C PHE A 77 1.55 -11.65 -12.42
N ALA A 78 2.85 -11.41 -12.60
CA ALA A 78 3.59 -11.86 -13.78
C ALA A 78 3.65 -13.38 -13.92
N GLN A 79 3.37 -14.13 -12.86
CA GLN A 79 3.27 -15.59 -12.93
C GLN A 79 2.01 -16.09 -13.69
N VAL A 80 0.99 -15.23 -13.81
CA VAL A 80 -0.30 -15.59 -14.40
C VAL A 80 -0.72 -14.67 -15.55
N ALA A 81 -0.25 -13.42 -15.56
CA ALA A 81 -0.53 -12.44 -16.61
C ALA A 81 0.46 -12.54 -17.77
N GLY A 82 0.03 -12.12 -18.96
CA GLY A 82 0.91 -12.01 -20.13
C GLY A 82 1.94 -10.89 -19.97
N TYR A 83 1.54 -9.80 -19.31
CA TYR A 83 2.40 -8.63 -19.09
C TYR A 83 1.98 -7.82 -17.86
N VAL A 84 2.97 -7.29 -17.15
CA VAL A 84 2.73 -6.42 -15.99
C VAL A 84 3.54 -5.12 -16.11
N ASP A 85 2.87 -3.98 -16.02
CA ASP A 85 3.50 -2.68 -15.78
C ASP A 85 3.42 -2.33 -14.27
N GLY A 86 4.53 -1.91 -13.67
CA GLY A 86 4.58 -1.35 -12.32
C GLY A 86 5.05 0.10 -12.36
N CYS A 87 4.42 0.96 -11.58
CA CYS A 87 4.88 2.33 -11.42
C CYS A 87 4.94 2.76 -9.96
N ASP A 88 5.94 3.55 -9.62
CA ASP A 88 6.11 4.18 -8.30
C ASP A 88 6.78 5.54 -8.45
N ILE A 89 6.48 6.47 -7.54
CA ILE A 89 7.08 7.81 -7.54
C ILE A 89 8.55 7.78 -7.10
N ALA A 90 8.96 6.76 -6.34
CA ALA A 90 10.26 6.65 -5.71
C ALA A 90 11.27 5.87 -6.58
N PRO A 91 12.35 6.51 -7.10
CA PRO A 91 13.37 5.82 -7.89
C PRO A 91 13.95 4.59 -7.20
N GLY A 92 14.29 4.68 -5.91
CA GLY A 92 14.84 3.53 -5.17
C GLY A 92 13.89 2.34 -5.08
N MET A 93 12.57 2.55 -5.09
CA MET A 93 11.60 1.46 -5.17
C MET A 93 11.65 0.77 -6.53
N ILE A 94 11.74 1.53 -7.61
CA ILE A 94 11.83 1.00 -8.98
C ILE A 94 13.17 0.26 -9.21
N GLU A 95 14.25 0.75 -8.65
CA GLU A 95 15.53 0.03 -8.65
C GLU A 95 15.42 -1.34 -7.97
N CYS A 96 14.79 -1.38 -6.79
CA CYS A 96 14.51 -2.65 -6.10
C CYS A 96 13.59 -3.56 -6.91
N ALA A 97 12.52 -3.02 -7.52
CA ALA A 97 11.59 -3.79 -8.33
C ALA A 97 12.28 -4.44 -9.54
N SER A 98 13.13 -3.68 -10.23
CA SER A 98 13.91 -4.16 -11.36
C SER A 98 14.93 -5.23 -10.95
N ALA A 99 15.60 -5.04 -9.81
CA ALA A 99 16.54 -6.03 -9.27
C ALA A 99 15.81 -7.33 -8.88
N ASN A 100 14.66 -7.24 -8.21
CA ASN A 100 13.84 -8.39 -7.83
C ASN A 100 13.33 -9.16 -9.07
N ALA A 101 12.95 -8.45 -10.15
CA ALA A 101 12.54 -9.09 -11.40
C ALA A 101 13.70 -9.87 -12.06
N ALA A 102 14.88 -9.27 -12.08
CA ALA A 102 16.08 -9.90 -12.62
C ALA A 102 16.48 -11.13 -11.80
N GLU A 103 16.49 -11.04 -10.48
CA GLU A 103 16.78 -12.15 -9.57
C GLU A 103 15.77 -13.32 -9.75
N ALA A 104 14.48 -12.98 -9.88
CA ALA A 104 13.43 -13.97 -10.11
C ALA A 104 13.33 -14.45 -11.57
N SER A 105 14.18 -13.95 -12.48
CA SER A 105 14.13 -14.26 -13.92
C SER A 105 12.76 -13.98 -14.56
N VAL A 106 12.05 -12.94 -14.12
CA VAL A 106 10.75 -12.52 -14.65
C VAL A 106 10.97 -11.54 -15.80
N GLY A 107 10.63 -11.95 -17.02
CA GLY A 107 10.85 -11.16 -18.25
C GLY A 107 9.61 -10.42 -18.77
N ASN A 108 8.43 -10.67 -18.20
CA ASN A 108 7.15 -10.08 -18.61
C ASN A 108 6.63 -8.99 -17.64
N ALA A 109 7.50 -8.43 -16.82
CA ALA A 109 7.21 -7.28 -15.98
C ALA A 109 8.15 -6.11 -16.32
N SER A 110 7.63 -4.88 -16.35
CA SER A 110 8.41 -3.67 -16.46
C SER A 110 8.07 -2.66 -15.37
N PHE A 111 9.06 -1.85 -14.99
CA PHE A 111 8.92 -0.91 -13.89
C PHE A 111 9.39 0.48 -14.32
N ARG A 112 8.66 1.52 -13.89
CA ARG A 112 9.02 2.90 -14.21
C ARG A 112 8.79 3.85 -13.05
N VAL A 113 9.66 4.83 -12.92
CA VAL A 113 9.43 5.96 -12.02
C VAL A 113 8.32 6.83 -12.62
N LEU A 114 7.22 6.99 -11.89
CA LEU A 114 6.07 7.75 -12.34
C LEU A 114 5.27 8.31 -11.16
N ASP A 115 5.02 9.61 -11.16
CA ASP A 115 4.02 10.22 -10.30
C ASP A 115 2.62 9.94 -10.89
N TRP A 116 1.90 9.00 -10.28
CA TRP A 116 0.55 8.62 -10.71
C TRP A 116 -0.41 9.80 -10.81
N ALA A 117 -0.34 10.74 -9.88
CA ALA A 117 -1.23 11.88 -9.86
C ALA A 117 -0.96 12.85 -11.03
N ALA A 118 0.29 13.00 -11.45
CA ALA A 118 0.68 13.82 -12.59
C ALA A 118 0.62 13.08 -13.94
N ALA A 119 0.50 11.74 -13.93
CA ALA A 119 0.55 10.92 -15.14
C ALA A 119 -0.55 11.31 -16.16
N ASP A 120 -0.17 11.50 -17.41
CA ASP A 120 -1.08 11.58 -18.54
C ASP A 120 -1.24 10.19 -19.17
N LEU A 121 -2.44 9.61 -19.01
CA LEU A 121 -2.74 8.27 -19.52
C LEU A 121 -2.80 8.18 -21.04
N GLU A 122 -3.08 9.30 -21.72
CA GLU A 122 -3.09 9.37 -23.19
C GLU A 122 -1.66 9.28 -23.72
N GLU A 123 -0.78 10.15 -23.23
CA GLU A 123 0.64 10.17 -23.63
C GLU A 123 1.34 8.83 -23.33
N LEU A 124 0.97 8.17 -22.22
CA LEU A 124 1.49 6.86 -21.87
C LEU A 124 0.88 5.72 -22.68
N GLY A 125 -0.19 5.96 -23.43
CA GLY A 125 -0.95 4.91 -24.10
C GLY A 125 -1.62 3.94 -23.12
N TRP A 126 -2.02 4.43 -21.95
CA TRP A 126 -2.55 3.61 -20.86
C TRP A 126 -4.07 3.66 -20.71
N LYS A 127 -4.78 4.53 -21.45
CA LYS A 127 -6.24 4.54 -21.44
C LYS A 127 -6.81 3.22 -21.92
N LYS A 128 -7.68 2.61 -21.09
CA LYS A 128 -8.36 1.34 -21.37
C LYS A 128 -7.42 0.21 -21.85
N ARG A 129 -6.20 0.21 -21.36
CA ARG A 129 -5.16 -0.74 -21.79
C ARG A 129 -5.13 -2.01 -20.94
N PHE A 130 -5.33 -1.89 -19.63
CA PHE A 130 -5.06 -2.98 -18.69
C PHE A 130 -6.33 -3.77 -18.35
N ASN A 131 -6.24 -5.09 -18.33
CA ASN A 131 -7.33 -5.97 -17.90
C ASN A 131 -7.58 -5.84 -16.38
N LEU A 132 -6.53 -5.52 -15.62
CA LEU A 132 -6.59 -5.20 -14.20
C LEU A 132 -5.70 -4.01 -13.89
N VAL A 133 -6.24 -3.02 -13.19
CA VAL A 133 -5.46 -1.97 -12.52
C VAL A 133 -5.53 -2.22 -11.02
N PHE A 134 -4.37 -2.45 -10.43
CA PHE A 134 -4.21 -2.80 -9.03
C PHE A 134 -3.45 -1.72 -8.28
N ALA A 135 -3.84 -1.47 -7.04
CA ALA A 135 -3.09 -0.61 -6.11
C ALA A 135 -3.19 -1.19 -4.70
N SER A 136 -2.06 -1.34 -4.00
CA SER A 136 -2.03 -1.98 -2.70
C SER A 136 -1.32 -1.14 -1.66
N ARG A 137 -2.07 -0.65 -0.67
CA ARG A 137 -1.54 0.07 0.50
C ARG A 137 -0.55 1.17 0.12
N THR A 138 -0.84 1.85 -0.97
CA THR A 138 -0.02 2.90 -1.54
C THR A 138 -0.61 4.28 -1.26
N PRO A 139 0.21 5.30 -1.02
CA PRO A 139 -0.24 6.68 -0.96
C PRO A 139 -0.53 7.30 -2.34
N ALA A 140 -0.36 6.55 -3.43
CA ALA A 140 -0.64 7.03 -4.78
C ALA A 140 -2.14 7.28 -5.05
N ILE A 141 -3.03 6.62 -4.28
CA ILE A 141 -4.48 6.77 -4.38
C ILE A 141 -4.98 7.50 -3.12
N TYR A 142 -5.20 8.81 -3.24
CA TYR A 142 -5.51 9.67 -2.10
C TYR A 142 -6.65 10.66 -2.34
N ASP A 143 -7.21 10.68 -3.57
CA ASP A 143 -8.32 11.54 -3.95
C ASP A 143 -9.12 10.93 -5.10
N ARG A 144 -10.20 11.63 -5.50
CA ARG A 144 -11.06 11.25 -6.62
C ARG A 144 -10.28 11.15 -7.94
N SER A 145 -9.38 12.09 -8.22
CA SER A 145 -8.65 12.13 -9.48
C SER A 145 -7.79 10.90 -9.66
N THR A 146 -7.01 10.57 -8.63
CA THR A 146 -6.13 9.39 -8.63
C THR A 146 -6.90 8.08 -8.64
N LEU A 147 -8.08 8.03 -8.00
CA LEU A 147 -9.00 6.88 -8.06
C LEU A 147 -9.60 6.71 -9.46
N ASN A 148 -10.11 7.79 -10.07
CA ASN A 148 -10.72 7.75 -11.40
C ASN A 148 -9.72 7.33 -12.47
N LYS A 149 -8.45 7.76 -12.37
CA LYS A 149 -7.38 7.30 -13.27
C LYS A 149 -7.23 5.78 -13.27
N MET A 150 -7.45 5.07 -12.15
CA MET A 150 -7.46 3.61 -12.16
C MET A 150 -8.54 3.08 -13.11
N THR A 151 -9.75 3.62 -13.02
CA THR A 151 -10.87 3.23 -13.88
C THR A 151 -10.62 3.60 -15.36
N GLU A 152 -10.01 4.76 -15.62
CA GLU A 152 -9.67 5.20 -16.97
C GLU A 152 -8.60 4.32 -17.63
N ALA A 153 -7.61 3.87 -16.86
CA ALA A 153 -6.56 2.98 -17.36
C ALA A 153 -7.05 1.54 -17.61
N SER A 154 -8.12 1.14 -16.92
CA SER A 154 -8.64 -0.24 -17.00
C SER A 154 -9.62 -0.46 -18.15
N ALA A 155 -9.41 -1.53 -18.92
CA ALA A 155 -10.38 -2.09 -19.85
C ALA A 155 -11.23 -3.22 -19.22
N GLY A 156 -10.92 -3.62 -17.98
CA GLY A 156 -11.55 -4.72 -17.28
C GLY A 156 -11.95 -4.38 -15.86
N TYR A 157 -11.08 -4.65 -14.94
CA TYR A 157 -11.34 -4.50 -13.52
C TYR A 157 -10.31 -3.60 -12.84
N CYS A 158 -10.70 -3.05 -11.70
CA CYS A 158 -9.81 -2.36 -10.78
C CYS A 158 -9.89 -3.00 -9.39
N CYS A 159 -8.78 -2.97 -8.67
CA CYS A 159 -8.69 -3.46 -7.30
C CYS A 159 -7.84 -2.51 -6.46
N LEU A 160 -8.44 -1.91 -5.45
CA LEU A 160 -7.75 -1.10 -4.45
C LEU A 160 -7.70 -1.86 -3.13
N LEU A 161 -6.50 -2.17 -2.66
CA LEU A 161 -6.27 -2.81 -1.38
C LEU A 161 -5.83 -1.76 -0.37
N THR A 162 -6.62 -1.54 0.66
CA THR A 162 -6.31 -0.55 1.71
C THR A 162 -6.42 -1.16 3.10
N GLN A 163 -5.54 -0.75 4.00
CA GLN A 163 -5.64 -1.16 5.40
C GLN A 163 -6.74 -0.34 6.09
N VAL A 164 -7.67 -1.02 6.76
CA VAL A 164 -8.78 -0.38 7.49
C VAL A 164 -8.42 -0.19 8.96
N THR A 165 -7.86 -1.23 9.56
CA THR A 165 -7.35 -1.20 10.92
C THR A 165 -6.04 -1.96 10.99
N GLY A 166 -5.18 -1.54 11.89
CA GLY A 166 -3.96 -2.29 12.20
C GLY A 166 -3.52 -1.93 13.59
N ASP A 167 -3.39 -2.95 14.40
CA ASP A 167 -2.99 -2.82 15.79
C ASP A 167 -1.96 -3.90 16.15
N ASN A 168 -1.11 -3.59 17.11
CA ASN A 168 -0.20 -4.55 17.69
C ASN A 168 0.02 -4.27 19.20
N SER A 169 0.52 -5.27 19.89
CA SER A 169 0.73 -5.23 21.34
C SER A 169 1.67 -4.10 21.77
N VAL A 170 2.69 -3.80 20.99
CA VAL A 170 3.67 -2.76 21.29
C VAL A 170 3.07 -1.37 21.06
N ARG A 171 2.38 -1.14 19.95
CA ARG A 171 1.69 0.13 19.71
C ARG A 171 0.70 0.47 20.83
N ARG A 172 -0.11 -0.52 21.24
CA ARG A 172 -1.04 -0.34 22.37
C ARG A 172 -0.33 0.07 23.66
N ALA A 173 0.82 -0.56 23.94
CA ALA A 173 1.61 -0.24 25.13
C ALA A 173 2.26 1.15 25.08
N LEU A 174 2.50 1.69 23.89
CA LEU A 174 3.12 3.00 23.67
C LEU A 174 2.11 4.15 23.47
N ALA A 175 0.87 3.84 23.11
CA ALA A 175 -0.17 4.85 22.83
C ALA A 175 -0.38 5.86 23.98
N PRO A 176 -0.36 5.48 25.27
CA PRO A 176 -0.47 6.44 26.36
C PRO A 176 0.66 7.50 26.43
N ILE A 177 1.83 7.15 25.86
CA ILE A 177 3.01 8.04 25.83
C ILE A 177 2.99 8.90 24.57
N ALA A 178 2.68 8.29 23.43
CA ALA A 178 2.82 8.91 22.12
C ALA A 178 1.58 9.71 21.66
N GLY A 179 0.43 9.49 22.30
CA GLY A 179 -0.85 10.07 21.89
C GLY A 179 -1.61 9.21 20.87
N GLU A 180 -2.73 9.73 20.40
CA GLU A 180 -3.61 9.02 19.46
C GLU A 180 -2.98 8.87 18.08
N ASP A 181 -3.07 7.66 17.55
CA ASP A 181 -2.71 7.36 16.16
C ASP A 181 -3.96 7.42 15.26
N ARG A 182 -4.12 8.53 14.56
CA ARG A 182 -5.29 8.78 13.68
C ARG A 182 -5.21 8.10 12.31
N ARG A 183 -4.18 7.30 12.02
CA ARG A 183 -3.99 6.69 10.69
C ARG A 183 -5.11 5.73 10.31
N ASP A 184 -5.64 4.97 11.26
CA ASP A 184 -6.76 4.07 10.96
C ASP A 184 -8.05 4.84 10.67
N GLU A 185 -8.26 6.00 11.28
CA GLU A 185 -9.35 6.91 10.94
C GLU A 185 -9.20 7.43 9.49
N MET A 186 -8.00 7.91 9.14
CA MET A 186 -7.71 8.41 7.78
C MET A 186 -7.90 7.32 6.72
N ARG A 187 -7.46 6.08 7.00
CA ARG A 187 -7.62 4.93 6.09
C ARG A 187 -9.09 4.53 5.91
N ARG A 188 -9.87 4.50 7.01
CA ARG A 188 -11.32 4.25 6.93
C ARG A 188 -12.03 5.33 6.13
N ARG A 189 -11.64 6.58 6.30
CA ARG A 189 -12.15 7.72 5.53
C ARG A 189 -11.85 7.57 4.05
N GLY A 190 -10.61 7.21 3.68
CA GLY A 190 -10.23 6.96 2.28
C GLY A 190 -11.05 5.85 1.64
N LEU A 191 -11.24 4.71 2.32
CA LEU A 191 -12.10 3.62 1.85
C LEU A 191 -13.55 4.08 1.68
N TYR A 192 -14.09 4.80 2.65
CA TYR A 192 -15.47 5.31 2.61
C TYR A 192 -15.68 6.24 1.41
N CYS A 193 -14.75 7.18 1.18
CA CYS A 193 -14.82 8.09 0.04
C CYS A 193 -14.70 7.34 -1.29
N ALA A 194 -13.72 6.45 -1.42
CA ALA A 194 -13.51 5.68 -2.64
C ALA A 194 -14.75 4.85 -3.00
N PHE A 195 -15.33 4.14 -2.02
CA PHE A 195 -16.56 3.37 -2.22
C PHE A 195 -17.71 4.25 -2.71
N ASN A 196 -17.99 5.35 -2.00
CA ASN A 196 -19.14 6.20 -2.33
C ASN A 196 -18.96 6.92 -3.68
N ILE A 197 -17.76 7.40 -4.01
CA ILE A 197 -17.45 8.00 -5.31
C ILE A 197 -17.74 6.99 -6.43
N LEU A 198 -17.20 5.79 -6.35
CA LEU A 198 -17.42 4.74 -7.34
C LEU A 198 -18.90 4.34 -7.45
N TRP A 199 -19.58 4.22 -6.30
CA TRP A 199 -21.03 3.91 -6.28
C TRP A 199 -21.85 4.98 -7.00
N LEU A 200 -21.62 6.25 -6.68
CA LEU A 200 -22.34 7.36 -7.29
C LEU A 200 -22.01 7.57 -8.78
N GLN A 201 -20.85 7.08 -9.22
CA GLN A 201 -20.46 7.03 -10.63
C GLN A 201 -21.04 5.82 -11.39
N GLY A 202 -21.73 4.89 -10.70
CA GLY A 202 -22.38 3.73 -11.29
C GLY A 202 -21.50 2.49 -11.44
N TYR A 203 -20.33 2.45 -10.81
CA TYR A 203 -19.43 1.29 -10.87
C TYR A 203 -19.79 0.17 -9.88
N TYR A 204 -20.59 0.44 -8.86
CA TYR A 204 -21.08 -0.51 -7.85
C TYR A 204 -19.98 -1.42 -7.29
N PRO A 205 -18.98 -0.86 -6.61
CA PRO A 205 -17.85 -1.62 -6.11
C PRO A 205 -18.26 -2.63 -5.04
N GLU A 206 -17.56 -3.75 -5.02
CA GLU A 206 -17.68 -4.74 -3.95
C GLU A 206 -16.54 -4.54 -2.93
N VAL A 207 -16.84 -4.72 -1.65
CA VAL A 207 -15.85 -4.66 -0.56
C VAL A 207 -15.75 -6.03 0.08
N GLU A 208 -14.53 -6.55 0.15
CA GLU A 208 -14.21 -7.74 0.93
C GLU A 208 -13.20 -7.38 2.01
N TYR A 209 -13.43 -7.85 3.24
CA TYR A 209 -12.49 -7.67 4.34
C TYR A 209 -11.66 -8.92 4.53
N LEU A 210 -10.33 -8.71 4.61
CA LEU A 210 -9.35 -9.75 4.88
C LEU A 210 -8.70 -9.47 6.23
N GLU A 211 -8.68 -10.46 7.09
CA GLU A 211 -8.04 -10.35 8.39
C GLU A 211 -6.69 -11.10 8.38
N ARG A 212 -5.72 -10.51 9.02
CA ARG A 212 -4.40 -11.10 9.21
C ARG A 212 -3.96 -10.89 10.64
N SER A 213 -3.46 -11.95 11.25
CA SER A 213 -2.72 -11.91 12.51
C SER A 213 -1.28 -12.30 12.25
N TRP A 214 -0.35 -11.75 13.00
CA TRP A 214 1.06 -12.11 12.92
C TRP A 214 1.73 -12.01 14.28
N ASP A 215 2.77 -12.81 14.46
CA ASP A 215 3.74 -12.67 15.51
C ASP A 215 5.08 -12.32 14.90
N SER A 216 5.80 -11.37 15.49
CA SER A 216 7.13 -10.99 15.04
C SER A 216 8.04 -10.67 16.21
N GLU A 217 9.34 -10.76 15.97
CA GLU A 217 10.38 -10.39 16.91
C GLU A 217 11.36 -9.42 16.22
N CYS A 218 11.83 -8.45 16.96
CA CYS A 218 12.90 -7.55 16.49
C CYS A 218 13.84 -7.18 17.63
N ALA A 219 15.04 -6.75 17.29
CA ALA A 219 16.01 -6.25 18.26
C ALA A 219 15.47 -4.98 18.93
N LEU A 220 15.79 -4.79 20.21
CA LEU A 220 15.34 -3.63 20.99
C LEU A 220 15.69 -2.30 20.32
N ASP A 221 16.92 -2.14 19.84
CA ASP A 221 17.37 -0.88 19.22
C ASP A 221 16.61 -0.61 17.91
N GLU A 222 16.31 -1.65 17.15
CA GLU A 222 15.48 -1.56 15.94
C GLU A 222 14.04 -1.16 16.30
N ALA A 223 13.48 -1.76 17.34
CA ALA A 223 12.15 -1.40 17.84
C ALA A 223 12.09 0.07 18.29
N ILE A 224 13.09 0.55 19.03
CA ILE A 224 13.16 1.95 19.47
C ILE A 224 13.15 2.88 18.24
N LEU A 225 14.01 2.62 17.26
CA LEU A 225 14.08 3.42 16.04
C LEU A 225 12.76 3.40 15.26
N MET A 226 12.19 2.20 15.09
CA MET A 226 10.96 1.99 14.33
C MET A 226 9.76 2.69 14.98
N TYR A 227 9.54 2.52 16.28
CA TYR A 227 8.40 3.09 16.97
C TYR A 227 8.52 4.59 17.19
N THR A 228 9.71 5.11 17.49
CA THR A 228 9.95 6.57 17.55
C THR A 228 9.62 7.22 16.22
N ARG A 229 10.08 6.66 15.10
CA ARG A 229 9.74 7.18 13.76
C ARG A 229 8.25 7.03 13.44
N HIS A 230 7.66 5.90 13.85
CA HIS A 230 6.25 5.63 13.61
C HIS A 230 5.35 6.72 14.20
N PHE A 231 5.59 7.10 15.46
CA PHE A 231 4.80 8.13 16.14
C PHE A 231 5.19 9.54 15.70
N ASN A 232 6.44 9.82 15.35
CA ASN A 232 6.84 11.10 14.76
C ASN A 232 6.12 11.40 13.42
N ASN A 233 5.83 10.39 12.63
CA ASN A 233 5.07 10.57 11.39
C ASN A 233 3.58 10.89 11.64
N SER A 234 3.07 10.68 12.85
CA SER A 234 1.70 10.99 13.26
C SER A 234 1.58 12.33 14.00
N GLY A 235 2.70 12.87 14.46
CA GLY A 235 2.85 14.13 15.19
C GLY A 235 4.30 14.29 15.64
N GLN A 236 4.74 15.49 15.95
CA GLN A 236 6.10 15.67 16.48
C GLN A 236 6.14 15.22 17.95
N LEU A 237 6.86 14.14 18.23
CA LEU A 237 7.15 13.72 19.60
C LEU A 237 8.14 14.69 20.25
N THR A 238 7.88 15.06 21.50
CA THR A 238 8.88 15.77 22.33
C THR A 238 10.05 14.84 22.67
N GLU A 239 11.20 15.40 23.06
CA GLU A 239 12.34 14.61 23.53
C GLU A 239 11.99 13.73 24.75
N GLU A 240 11.14 14.25 25.64
CA GLU A 240 10.64 13.50 26.80
C GLU A 240 9.80 12.30 26.36
N GLN A 241 8.90 12.45 25.38
CA GLN A 241 8.12 11.37 24.84
C GLN A 241 8.99 10.32 24.13
N GLN A 242 10.01 10.74 23.37
CA GLN A 242 10.96 9.82 22.73
C GLN A 242 11.72 8.98 23.75
N THR A 243 12.17 9.64 24.84
CA THR A 243 12.84 8.94 25.95
C THR A 243 11.91 7.94 26.63
N ALA A 244 10.67 8.37 26.93
CA ALA A 244 9.67 7.49 27.57
C ALA A 244 9.28 6.29 26.70
N ILE A 245 9.21 6.45 25.37
CA ILE A 245 9.03 5.35 24.42
C ILE A 245 10.18 4.36 24.51
N ALA A 246 11.43 4.85 24.49
CA ALA A 246 12.61 3.99 24.58
C ALA A 246 12.65 3.22 25.90
N ASP A 247 12.35 3.88 27.03
CA ASP A 247 12.30 3.26 28.34
C ASP A 247 11.18 2.22 28.44
N ARG A 248 10.01 2.50 27.88
CA ARG A 248 8.91 1.54 27.84
C ARG A 248 9.29 0.29 27.04
N LEU A 249 9.95 0.46 25.89
CA LEU A 249 10.44 -0.66 25.09
C LEU A 249 11.52 -1.46 25.81
N ARG A 250 12.45 -0.81 26.53
CA ARG A 250 13.44 -1.50 27.37
C ARG A 250 12.76 -2.39 28.43
N HIS A 251 11.69 -1.89 29.08
CA HIS A 251 10.93 -2.67 30.05
C HIS A 251 10.14 -3.83 29.43
N MET A 252 9.73 -3.72 28.18
CA MET A 252 9.04 -4.80 27.46
C MET A 252 10.00 -5.82 26.87
N SER A 253 11.27 -5.46 26.73
CA SER A 253 12.29 -6.32 26.13
C SER A 253 12.59 -7.53 27.01
N ASN A 254 12.70 -8.68 26.37
CA ASN A 254 13.23 -9.90 26.97
C ASN A 254 14.54 -10.26 26.28
N ASN A 255 15.66 -10.20 27.01
CA ASN A 255 17.01 -10.45 26.47
C ASN A 255 17.34 -9.62 25.20
N GLY A 256 16.96 -8.35 25.18
CA GLY A 256 17.21 -7.47 24.05
C GLY A 256 16.30 -7.69 22.83
N VAL A 257 15.24 -8.49 22.96
CA VAL A 257 14.25 -8.77 21.90
C VAL A 257 12.88 -8.26 22.32
N ILE A 258 12.22 -7.58 21.40
CA ILE A 258 10.81 -7.18 21.51
C ILE A 258 9.96 -8.18 20.71
N ARG A 259 8.97 -8.77 21.39
CA ARG A 259 7.93 -9.58 20.75
C ARG A 259 6.70 -8.75 20.48
N GLU A 260 6.21 -8.84 19.27
CA GLU A 260 5.05 -8.12 18.78
C GLU A 260 3.99 -9.10 18.27
N GLN A 261 2.79 -8.97 18.82
CA GLN A 261 1.60 -9.64 18.28
C GLN A 261 0.72 -8.61 17.63
N GLY A 262 0.41 -8.81 16.36
CA GLY A 262 -0.34 -7.87 15.58
C GLY A 262 -1.53 -8.48 14.86
N GLN A 263 -2.48 -7.62 14.56
CA GLN A 263 -3.61 -7.95 13.71
C GLN A 263 -3.94 -6.75 12.80
N SER A 264 -4.39 -7.05 11.60
CA SER A 264 -4.88 -6.02 10.68
C SER A 264 -6.10 -6.51 9.93
N ARG A 265 -6.96 -5.55 9.61
CA ARG A 265 -8.04 -5.75 8.64
C ARG A 265 -7.73 -4.91 7.41
N VAL A 266 -7.72 -5.56 6.28
CA VAL A 266 -7.49 -4.95 4.97
C VAL A 266 -8.80 -5.04 4.19
N ALA A 267 -9.19 -3.97 3.51
CA ALA A 267 -10.31 -3.97 2.58
C ALA A 267 -9.79 -4.12 1.16
N LEU A 268 -10.37 -5.04 0.44
CA LEU A 268 -10.24 -5.21 -0.99
C LEU A 268 -11.47 -4.58 -1.64
N LEU A 269 -11.30 -3.40 -2.24
CA LEU A 269 -12.33 -2.72 -3.01
C LEU A 269 -12.14 -3.11 -4.48
N PHE A 270 -13.16 -3.78 -5.06
CA PHE A 270 -13.10 -4.35 -6.40
C PHE A 270 -14.27 -3.85 -7.25
N TRP A 271 -13.99 -3.36 -8.46
CA TRP A 271 -15.04 -2.88 -9.38
C TRP A 271 -14.71 -3.16 -10.83
N SER A 272 -15.76 -3.24 -11.65
CA SER A 272 -15.63 -3.29 -13.11
C SER A 272 -15.47 -1.87 -13.66
N ALA A 273 -14.49 -1.66 -14.54
CA ALA A 273 -14.33 -0.43 -15.32
C ALA A 273 -15.15 -0.45 -16.62
N ARG A 274 -15.90 -1.53 -16.87
CA ARG A 274 -16.83 -1.70 -17.98
C ARG A 274 -18.19 -1.16 -17.52
N THR A 275 -18.59 -0.03 -18.04
CA THR A 275 -19.94 0.53 -17.89
C THR A 275 -20.79 0.13 -19.09
#